data_0635ee93194a2935118298b91f07c14f
#
_entry.id   0635ee93194a2935118298b91f07c14f
#
_cell.length_a   1.000
_cell.length_b   1.000
_cell.length_c   1.000
_cell.angle_alpha   90.00
_cell.angle_beta   90.00
_cell.angle_gamma   90.00
#
_symmetry.space_group_name_H-M   'P 1'
#
loop_
_entity.id
_entity.type
_entity.pdbx_description
1 polymer ?
#
loop_
_entity_poly.entity_id
_entity_poly.type
_entity_poly.pdbx_seq_one_letter_code
_entity_poly.pdbx_strand_id
1 'polypeptide(L)'
;MRIILTLFSLSFFAMSASAADPDMHTVDHVDLQRYMGRWNVISHTPNFFEKNKVQTSDNYTMDPDGTIHVVFLFRKDSITNPVKSWKGTGHVVNTTTNADWKVRMFWPFTAGYHILELDPEYQWVVATTDNGKLIWIMSRSTYMPEELYNSIVQKVAARGLDVGKLEKVQQQ
;
A
#
# COMPACT_ATOMS: atom_id res chain seq x y z
N MET A 1 -14.55 47.61 -54.19
CA MET A 1 -15.08 47.27 -52.87
C MET A 1 -14.33 46.03 -52.42
N ARG A 2 -13.26 46.22 -51.60
CA ARG A 2 -12.39 45.11 -51.11
C ARG A 2 -12.87 44.68 -49.73
N ILE A 3 -13.33 43.44 -49.62
CA ILE A 3 -13.74 42.80 -48.35
C ILE A 3 -12.48 42.22 -47.74
N ILE A 4 -12.07 42.73 -46.57
CA ILE A 4 -10.99 42.20 -45.76
C ILE A 4 -11.61 41.19 -44.79
N LEU A 5 -11.32 39.91 -44.98
CA LEU A 5 -11.71 38.82 -44.08
C LEU A 5 -10.67 38.69 -42.98
N THR A 6 -10.98 39.12 -41.78
CA THR A 6 -10.11 38.96 -40.60
C THR A 6 -10.32 37.58 -40.04
N LEU A 7 -9.34 36.68 -40.17
CA LEU A 7 -9.30 35.39 -39.45
C LEU A 7 -8.95 35.63 -37.99
N PHE A 8 -9.90 35.35 -37.12
CA PHE A 8 -9.67 35.29 -35.66
C PHE A 8 -9.13 33.91 -35.31
N SER A 9 -7.82 33.82 -35.06
CA SER A 9 -7.17 32.61 -34.61
C SER A 9 -7.44 32.42 -33.12
N LEU A 10 -8.28 31.45 -32.77
CA LEU A 10 -8.56 31.07 -31.37
C LEU A 10 -7.46 30.11 -30.90
N SER A 11 -6.45 30.63 -30.19
CA SER A 11 -5.39 29.82 -29.57
C SER A 11 -5.96 29.11 -28.34
N PHE A 12 -6.18 27.82 -28.46
CA PHE A 12 -6.49 26.95 -27.31
C PHE A 12 -5.21 26.75 -26.49
N PHE A 13 -5.11 27.43 -25.36
CA PHE A 13 -4.07 27.20 -24.38
C PHE A 13 -4.46 25.91 -23.61
N ALA A 14 -3.88 24.76 -23.97
CA ALA A 14 -3.98 23.55 -23.20
C ALA A 14 -3.18 23.73 -21.90
N MET A 15 -3.88 23.99 -20.81
CA MET A 15 -3.32 24.00 -19.48
C MET A 15 -3.00 22.55 -19.10
N SER A 16 -1.72 22.15 -19.24
CA SER A 16 -1.23 20.88 -18.68
C SER A 16 -1.31 20.98 -17.17
N ALA A 17 -2.30 20.35 -16.58
CA ALA A 17 -2.31 20.14 -15.14
C ALA A 17 -1.14 19.20 -14.80
N SER A 18 -0.09 19.71 -14.16
CA SER A 18 0.93 18.89 -13.53
C SER A 18 0.24 18.11 -12.40
N ALA A 19 0.27 16.78 -12.46
CA ALA A 19 -0.15 15.99 -11.33
C ALA A 19 0.77 16.36 -10.14
N ALA A 20 0.17 16.76 -9.03
CA ALA A 20 0.92 16.99 -7.79
C ALA A 20 1.53 15.66 -7.33
N ASP A 21 2.69 15.73 -6.68
CA ASP A 21 3.27 14.55 -6.04
C ASP A 21 2.30 13.98 -5.00
N PRO A 22 2.24 12.65 -4.84
CA PRO A 22 1.35 12.03 -3.87
C PRO A 22 1.71 12.43 -2.44
N ASP A 23 0.68 12.60 -1.61
CA ASP A 23 0.85 12.84 -0.17
C ASP A 23 1.29 11.55 0.52
N MET A 24 2.55 11.51 0.91
CA MET A 24 3.22 10.39 1.58
C MET A 24 3.29 10.54 3.11
N HIS A 25 2.56 11.49 3.70
CA HIS A 25 2.54 11.63 5.16
C HIS A 25 1.99 10.36 5.82
N THR A 26 2.78 9.83 6.74
CA THR A 26 2.39 8.67 7.54
C THR A 26 1.44 9.07 8.67
N VAL A 27 0.82 8.10 9.30
CA VAL A 27 0.04 8.33 10.52
C VAL A 27 0.92 8.92 11.63
N ASP A 28 0.31 9.68 12.53
CA ASP A 28 1.03 10.42 13.59
C ASP A 28 1.77 9.49 14.55
N HIS A 29 1.22 8.31 14.84
CA HIS A 29 1.86 7.32 15.72
C HIS A 29 1.34 5.91 15.48
N VAL A 30 2.25 4.92 15.60
CA VAL A 30 1.96 3.50 15.59
C VAL A 30 2.42 2.87 16.91
N ASP A 31 1.49 2.29 17.65
CA ASP A 31 1.80 1.37 18.73
C ASP A 31 2.27 0.05 18.12
N LEU A 32 3.57 -0.19 18.19
CA LEU A 32 4.20 -1.37 17.58
C LEU A 32 3.67 -2.68 18.16
N GLN A 33 3.33 -2.74 19.45
CA GLN A 33 2.79 -3.96 20.06
C GLN A 33 1.41 -4.30 19.50
N ARG A 34 0.54 -3.30 19.34
CA ARG A 34 -0.77 -3.48 18.71
C ARG A 34 -0.66 -3.80 17.22
N TYR A 35 0.39 -3.30 16.56
CA TYR A 35 0.62 -3.53 15.13
C TYR A 35 1.09 -4.95 14.84
N MET A 36 1.82 -5.59 15.76
CA MET A 36 2.30 -6.96 15.58
C MET A 36 1.16 -7.95 15.34
N GLY A 37 1.52 -9.15 14.89
CA GLY A 37 0.61 -10.21 14.51
C GLY A 37 0.26 -10.20 13.02
N ARG A 38 -0.83 -10.87 12.67
CA ARG A 38 -1.22 -11.15 11.29
C ARG A 38 -2.06 -10.04 10.68
N TRP A 39 -1.70 -9.68 9.44
CA TRP A 39 -2.45 -8.81 8.56
C TRP A 39 -2.74 -9.54 7.24
N ASN A 40 -4.02 -9.75 6.91
CA ASN A 40 -4.42 -10.37 5.65
C ASN A 40 -4.45 -9.28 4.56
N VAL A 41 -3.83 -9.54 3.41
CA VAL A 41 -3.83 -8.59 2.29
C VAL A 41 -5.17 -8.65 1.58
N ILE A 42 -5.97 -7.60 1.69
CA ILE A 42 -7.28 -7.49 1.03
C ILE A 42 -7.12 -7.08 -0.43
N SER A 43 -6.23 -6.11 -0.68
CA SER A 43 -5.83 -5.73 -2.03
C SER A 43 -4.41 -5.17 -2.04
N HIS A 44 -3.79 -5.23 -3.20
CA HIS A 44 -2.46 -4.65 -3.41
C HIS A 44 -2.27 -4.17 -4.85
N THR A 45 -1.30 -3.30 -5.06
CA THR A 45 -0.81 -3.01 -6.41
C THR A 45 -0.07 -4.23 -6.96
N PRO A 46 -0.40 -4.75 -8.17
CA PRO A 46 0.26 -5.89 -8.77
C PRO A 46 1.77 -5.69 -8.84
N ASN A 47 2.50 -6.70 -8.42
CA ASN A 47 3.95 -6.71 -8.48
C ASN A 47 4.47 -8.13 -8.78
N PHE A 48 5.73 -8.19 -9.23
CA PHE A 48 6.34 -9.47 -9.63
C PHE A 48 6.38 -10.51 -8.49
N PHE A 49 6.62 -10.06 -7.26
CA PHE A 49 6.77 -10.97 -6.12
C PHE A 49 5.45 -11.59 -5.69
N GLU A 50 4.33 -10.87 -5.86
CA GLU A 50 3.01 -11.33 -5.41
C GLU A 50 2.15 -11.92 -6.54
N LYS A 51 2.65 -11.92 -7.77
CA LYS A 51 1.96 -12.50 -8.92
C LYS A 51 1.53 -13.95 -8.67
N ASN A 52 0.26 -14.26 -8.96
CA ASN A 52 -0.36 -15.58 -8.80
C ASN A 52 -0.33 -16.10 -7.34
N LYS A 53 -0.38 -15.20 -6.36
CA LYS A 53 -0.50 -15.54 -4.95
C LYS A 53 -1.89 -15.20 -4.43
N VAL A 54 -2.46 -16.12 -3.69
CA VAL A 54 -3.77 -16.01 -3.04
C VAL A 54 -3.62 -16.30 -1.55
N GLN A 55 -4.60 -15.91 -0.75
CA GLN A 55 -4.58 -16.01 0.72
C GLN A 55 -3.29 -15.42 1.31
N THR A 56 -2.87 -14.27 0.78
CA THR A 56 -1.65 -13.64 1.22
C THR A 56 -1.86 -12.91 2.56
N SER A 57 -0.85 -12.97 3.41
CA SER A 57 -0.82 -12.24 4.68
C SER A 57 0.60 -12.01 5.14
N ASP A 58 0.81 -10.91 5.85
CA ASP A 58 2.03 -10.64 6.59
C ASP A 58 1.82 -10.91 8.07
N ASN A 59 2.76 -11.60 8.70
CA ASN A 59 2.79 -11.78 10.14
C ASN A 59 4.05 -11.11 10.69
N TYR A 60 3.83 -10.11 11.54
CA TYR A 60 4.90 -9.32 12.16
C TYR A 60 5.12 -9.77 13.61
N THR A 61 6.38 -9.95 13.99
CA THR A 61 6.81 -10.10 15.38
C THR A 61 8.00 -9.19 15.63
N MET A 62 8.21 -8.77 16.87
CA MET A 62 9.29 -7.85 17.21
C MET A 62 10.13 -8.43 18.36
N ASP A 63 11.44 -8.43 18.17
CA ASP A 63 12.40 -8.81 19.20
C ASP A 63 12.63 -7.66 20.21
N PRO A 64 13.19 -7.93 21.39
CA PRO A 64 13.50 -6.91 22.39
C PRO A 64 14.46 -5.81 21.91
N ASP A 65 15.29 -6.11 20.90
CA ASP A 65 16.21 -5.13 20.30
C ASP A 65 15.54 -4.23 19.24
N GLY A 66 14.21 -4.38 19.01
CA GLY A 66 13.45 -3.63 18.04
C GLY A 66 13.48 -4.19 16.61
N THR A 67 14.15 -5.32 16.39
CA THR A 67 14.12 -6.01 15.09
C THR A 67 12.72 -6.55 14.83
N ILE A 68 12.13 -6.18 13.69
CA ILE A 68 10.83 -6.68 13.24
C ILE A 68 11.05 -7.84 12.29
N HIS A 69 10.50 -9.01 12.61
CA HIS A 69 10.45 -10.15 11.72
C HIS A 69 9.16 -10.12 10.92
N VAL A 70 9.27 -10.32 9.61
CA VAL A 70 8.14 -10.36 8.67
C VAL A 70 8.07 -11.76 8.10
N VAL A 71 6.94 -12.42 8.25
CA VAL A 71 6.65 -13.70 7.59
C VAL A 71 5.49 -13.50 6.63
N PHE A 72 5.81 -13.40 5.34
CA PHE A 72 4.81 -13.35 4.27
C PHE A 72 4.32 -14.76 3.97
N LEU A 73 3.05 -15.01 4.18
CA LEU A 73 2.37 -16.29 3.94
C LEU A 73 1.52 -16.18 2.67
N PHE A 74 1.52 -17.23 1.86
CA PHE A 74 0.74 -17.27 0.63
C PHE A 74 0.46 -18.70 0.16
N ARG A 75 -0.51 -18.84 -0.74
CA ARG A 75 -0.68 -20.03 -1.59
C ARG A 75 -0.46 -19.61 -3.03
N LYS A 76 0.12 -20.50 -3.84
CA LYS A 76 0.36 -20.23 -5.25
C LYS A 76 -0.84 -20.71 -6.07
N ASP A 77 -1.36 -19.87 -6.94
CA ASP A 77 -2.42 -20.12 -7.92
C ASP A 77 -3.79 -20.52 -7.37
N SER A 78 -3.89 -21.22 -6.24
CA SER A 78 -5.17 -21.70 -5.67
C SER A 78 -5.14 -21.75 -4.16
N ILE A 79 -6.29 -21.44 -3.54
CA ILE A 79 -6.49 -21.54 -2.09
C ILE A 79 -6.40 -22.97 -1.55
N THR A 80 -6.49 -23.98 -2.40
CA THR A 80 -6.34 -25.40 -2.04
C THR A 80 -4.88 -25.87 -2.04
N ASN A 81 -3.97 -25.09 -2.61
CA ASN A 81 -2.56 -25.43 -2.66
C ASN A 81 -1.89 -25.24 -1.28
N PRO A 82 -0.77 -25.93 -1.00
CA PRO A 82 -0.06 -25.77 0.27
C PRO A 82 0.35 -24.34 0.56
N VAL A 83 0.30 -23.95 1.84
CA VAL A 83 0.84 -22.67 2.31
C VAL A 83 2.35 -22.66 2.15
N LYS A 84 2.86 -21.56 1.61
CA LYS A 84 4.30 -21.24 1.53
C LYS A 84 4.57 -19.98 2.31
N SER A 85 5.85 -19.76 2.64
CA SER A 85 6.27 -18.56 3.34
C SER A 85 7.58 -18.02 2.82
N TRP A 86 7.72 -16.70 2.89
CA TRP A 86 8.99 -15.99 2.80
C TRP A 86 9.22 -15.25 4.12
N LYS A 87 10.48 -15.11 4.50
CA LYS A 87 10.87 -14.43 5.73
C LYS A 87 11.72 -13.22 5.41
N GLY A 88 11.45 -12.15 6.09
CA GLY A 88 12.22 -10.91 6.02
C GLY A 88 12.42 -10.30 7.39
N THR A 89 13.15 -9.21 7.41
CA THR A 89 13.37 -8.40 8.61
C THR A 89 13.13 -6.94 8.29
N GLY A 90 12.73 -6.19 9.29
CA GLY A 90 12.58 -4.74 9.20
C GLY A 90 13.03 -4.07 10.49
N HIS A 91 13.14 -2.76 10.42
CA HIS A 91 13.35 -1.91 11.58
C HIS A 91 12.67 -0.56 11.36
N VAL A 92 12.23 0.04 12.44
CA VAL A 92 11.65 1.38 12.44
C VAL A 92 12.77 2.38 12.19
N VAL A 93 12.58 3.31 11.25
CA VAL A 93 13.54 4.40 10.96
C VAL A 93 13.07 5.73 11.53
N ASN A 94 11.77 5.93 11.71
CA ASN A 94 11.19 7.10 12.35
C ASN A 94 10.58 6.69 13.69
N THR A 95 11.35 6.82 14.77
CA THR A 95 10.94 6.43 16.13
C THR A 95 9.98 7.41 16.78
N THR A 96 9.72 8.56 16.17
CA THR A 96 8.71 9.52 16.66
C THR A 96 7.31 9.04 16.35
N THR A 97 7.08 8.60 15.10
CA THR A 97 5.78 8.11 14.65
C THR A 97 5.69 6.58 14.69
N ASN A 98 6.81 5.87 14.61
CA ASN A 98 6.90 4.42 14.37
C ASN A 98 6.22 3.95 13.06
N ALA A 99 5.93 4.87 12.15
CA ALA A 99 5.16 4.58 10.95
C ALA A 99 6.02 4.38 9.69
N ASP A 100 7.32 4.65 9.79
CA ASP A 100 8.27 4.51 8.70
C ASP A 100 9.30 3.44 9.03
N TRP A 101 9.35 2.40 8.20
CA TRP A 101 10.25 1.27 8.38
C TRP A 101 11.12 1.06 7.14
N LYS A 102 12.24 0.36 7.31
CA LYS A 102 13.00 -0.29 6.24
C LYS A 102 12.83 -1.79 6.35
N VAL A 103 12.32 -2.41 5.28
CA VAL A 103 12.03 -3.86 5.24
C VAL A 103 12.87 -4.52 4.17
N ARG A 104 13.45 -5.66 4.50
CA ARG A 104 14.24 -6.51 3.61
C ARG A 104 13.66 -7.91 3.56
N MET A 105 12.94 -8.21 2.47
CA MET A 105 12.43 -9.56 2.21
C MET A 105 13.47 -10.43 1.50
N PHE A 106 14.31 -9.84 0.66
CA PHE A 106 15.32 -10.56 -0.12
C PHE A 106 16.63 -9.78 -0.13
N TRP A 107 17.72 -10.40 0.33
CA TRP A 107 19.04 -9.78 0.25
C TRP A 107 19.46 -9.61 -1.22
N PRO A 108 20.08 -8.49 -1.66
CA PRO A 108 20.44 -7.31 -0.84
C PRO A 108 19.39 -6.20 -0.81
N PHE A 109 18.17 -6.43 -1.34
CA PHE A 109 17.17 -5.39 -1.56
C PHE A 109 16.44 -5.00 -0.28
N THR A 110 16.42 -3.71 0.01
CA THR A 110 15.67 -3.10 1.11
C THR A 110 14.70 -2.08 0.53
N ALA A 111 13.47 -2.07 1.00
CA ALA A 111 12.44 -1.12 0.60
C ALA A 111 11.91 -0.35 1.81
N GLY A 112 11.46 0.87 1.59
CA GLY A 112 10.65 1.59 2.55
C GLY A 112 9.29 0.94 2.72
N TYR A 113 8.76 1.03 3.93
CA TYR A 113 7.42 0.62 4.29
C TYR A 113 6.82 1.73 5.14
N HIS A 114 5.81 2.41 4.59
CA HIS A 114 5.21 3.60 5.17
C HIS A 114 3.74 3.31 5.48
N ILE A 115 3.33 3.51 6.72
CA ILE A 115 1.96 3.32 7.18
C ILE A 115 1.22 4.64 6.98
N LEU A 116 0.38 4.71 5.93
CA LEU A 116 -0.32 5.94 5.53
C LEU A 116 -1.65 6.12 6.24
N GLU A 117 -2.37 5.03 6.44
CA GLU A 117 -3.65 5.00 7.15
C GLU A 117 -3.67 3.81 8.09
N LEU A 118 -4.23 4.01 9.27
CA LEU A 118 -4.37 2.97 10.28
C LEU A 118 -5.67 3.18 11.04
N ASP A 119 -6.45 2.12 11.15
CA ASP A 119 -7.66 2.12 11.98
C ASP A 119 -7.31 2.35 13.46
N PRO A 120 -8.01 3.22 14.19
CA PRO A 120 -7.76 3.44 15.61
C PRO A 120 -7.82 2.17 16.46
N GLU A 121 -8.65 1.18 16.05
CA GLU A 121 -8.74 -0.13 16.69
C GLU A 121 -7.81 -1.18 16.07
N TYR A 122 -6.94 -0.76 15.13
CA TYR A 122 -5.98 -1.65 14.44
C TYR A 122 -6.64 -2.81 13.69
N GLN A 123 -7.81 -2.59 13.11
CA GLN A 123 -8.50 -3.62 12.32
C GLN A 123 -8.11 -3.61 10.86
N TRP A 124 -7.70 -2.46 10.32
CA TRP A 124 -7.20 -2.32 8.95
C TRP A 124 -6.07 -1.31 8.86
N VAL A 125 -5.26 -1.43 7.82
CA VAL A 125 -4.11 -0.57 7.54
C VAL A 125 -3.91 -0.39 6.05
N VAL A 126 -3.38 0.77 5.67
CA VAL A 126 -2.83 1.04 4.34
C VAL A 126 -1.35 1.30 4.47
N ALA A 127 -0.56 0.53 3.75
CA ALA A 127 0.89 0.70 3.68
C ALA A 127 1.36 0.88 2.23
N THR A 128 2.52 1.51 2.05
CA THR A 128 3.12 1.75 0.74
C THR A 128 4.65 1.74 0.79
N THR A 129 5.28 1.72 -0.39
CA THR A 129 6.74 1.89 -0.55
C THR A 129 7.16 3.35 -0.67
N ASP A 130 8.47 3.64 -0.61
CA ASP A 130 9.08 4.98 -0.67
C ASP A 130 8.53 5.90 -1.79
N ASN A 131 8.05 5.33 -2.89
CA ASN A 131 7.58 6.10 -4.05
C ASN A 131 6.06 6.05 -4.26
N GLY A 132 5.30 5.47 -3.32
CA GLY A 132 3.84 5.34 -3.42
C GLY A 132 3.34 4.37 -4.51
N LYS A 133 4.24 3.65 -5.21
CA LYS A 133 3.86 2.80 -6.35
C LYS A 133 3.28 1.44 -5.96
N LEU A 134 3.72 0.90 -4.84
CA LEU A 134 3.16 -0.34 -4.30
C LEU A 134 2.34 0.01 -3.07
N ILE A 135 1.08 -0.34 -3.10
CA ILE A 135 0.10 -0.07 -2.05
C ILE A 135 -0.46 -1.40 -1.59
N TRP A 136 -0.61 -1.57 -0.29
CA TRP A 136 -1.31 -2.68 0.34
C TRP A 136 -2.44 -2.14 1.22
N ILE A 137 -3.63 -2.69 1.04
CA ILE A 137 -4.75 -2.55 1.98
C ILE A 137 -4.87 -3.88 2.70
N MET A 138 -4.68 -3.88 4.01
CA MET A 138 -4.66 -5.10 4.81
C MET A 138 -5.67 -5.03 5.96
N SER A 139 -6.08 -6.17 6.45
CA SER A 139 -7.04 -6.29 7.56
C SER A 139 -6.69 -7.44 8.49
N ARG A 140 -7.12 -7.33 9.75
CA ARG A 140 -7.08 -8.46 10.69
C ARG A 140 -8.02 -9.58 10.25
N SER A 141 -9.16 -9.23 9.68
CA SER A 141 -10.09 -10.18 9.08
C SER A 141 -9.67 -10.58 7.67
N THR A 142 -10.02 -11.79 7.24
CA THR A 142 -9.92 -12.24 5.85
C THR A 142 -11.02 -11.64 4.95
N TYR A 143 -12.00 -10.98 5.55
CA TYR A 143 -13.09 -10.30 4.88
C TYR A 143 -13.12 -8.82 5.27
N MET A 144 -13.30 -7.95 4.30
CA MET A 144 -13.53 -6.53 4.49
C MET A 144 -14.85 -6.15 3.81
N PRO A 145 -15.82 -5.51 4.51
CA PRO A 145 -17.04 -5.01 3.87
C PRO A 145 -16.71 -4.07 2.70
N GLU A 146 -17.46 -4.20 1.61
CA GLU A 146 -17.23 -3.43 0.39
C GLU A 146 -17.29 -1.91 0.61
N GLU A 147 -18.20 -1.47 1.47
CA GLU A 147 -18.36 -0.05 1.82
C GLU A 147 -17.08 0.47 2.53
N LEU A 148 -16.54 -0.29 3.50
CA LEU A 148 -15.29 0.05 4.17
C LEU A 148 -14.13 0.07 3.18
N TYR A 149 -14.00 -0.97 2.33
CA TYR A 149 -12.97 -1.04 1.31
C TYR A 149 -13.00 0.20 0.41
N ASN A 150 -14.17 0.55 -0.12
CA ASN A 150 -14.33 1.70 -1.01
C ASN A 150 -14.00 3.03 -0.30
N SER A 151 -14.35 3.18 0.98
CA SER A 151 -14.00 4.36 1.76
C SER A 151 -12.48 4.50 1.95
N ILE A 152 -11.79 3.39 2.18
CA ILE A 152 -10.32 3.36 2.28
C ILE A 152 -9.69 3.73 0.93
N VAL A 153 -10.15 3.13 -0.17
CA VAL A 153 -9.67 3.43 -1.52
C VAL A 153 -9.84 4.92 -1.85
N GLN A 154 -10.98 5.53 -1.49
CA GLN A 154 -11.20 6.96 -1.68
C GLN A 154 -10.21 7.82 -0.89
N LYS A 155 -9.89 7.46 0.36
CA LYS A 155 -8.88 8.16 1.16
C LYS A 155 -7.50 8.09 0.50
N VAL A 156 -7.12 6.91 0.01
CA VAL A 156 -5.84 6.69 -0.68
C VAL A 156 -5.78 7.47 -1.99
N ALA A 157 -6.88 7.50 -2.76
CA ALA A 157 -6.98 8.29 -4.00
C ALA A 157 -6.86 9.80 -3.73
N ALA A 158 -7.47 10.29 -2.64
CA ALA A 158 -7.38 11.70 -2.24
C ALA A 158 -5.94 12.16 -1.92
N ARG A 159 -5.06 11.22 -1.57
CA ARG A 159 -3.61 11.46 -1.41
C ARG A 159 -2.85 11.53 -2.74
N GLY A 160 -3.50 11.35 -3.88
CA GLY A 160 -2.87 11.34 -5.20
C GLY A 160 -2.19 10.01 -5.56
N LEU A 161 -2.42 8.95 -4.81
CA LEU A 161 -1.89 7.62 -5.09
C LEU A 161 -2.73 6.89 -6.17
N ASP A 162 -2.07 6.10 -7.01
CA ASP A 162 -2.73 5.37 -8.12
C ASP A 162 -3.47 4.13 -7.61
N VAL A 163 -4.71 4.32 -7.22
CA VAL A 163 -5.61 3.24 -6.76
C VAL A 163 -6.22 2.43 -7.91
N GLY A 164 -6.13 2.92 -9.16
CA GLY A 164 -6.71 2.25 -10.33
C GLY A 164 -6.06 0.89 -10.64
N LYS A 165 -4.91 0.64 -10.06
CA LYS A 165 -4.18 -0.63 -10.20
C LYS A 165 -4.38 -1.61 -9.04
N LEU A 166 -5.17 -1.25 -8.03
CA LEU A 166 -5.40 -2.16 -6.91
C LEU A 166 -6.18 -3.40 -7.35
N GLU A 167 -5.63 -4.56 -7.09
CA GLU A 167 -6.27 -5.85 -7.30
C GLU A 167 -6.61 -6.51 -5.96
N LYS A 168 -7.85 -7.01 -5.85
CA LYS A 168 -8.28 -7.76 -4.66
C LYS A 168 -7.60 -9.13 -4.62
N VAL A 169 -7.17 -9.52 -3.43
CA VAL A 169 -6.59 -10.83 -3.17
C VAL A 169 -7.68 -11.80 -2.73
N GLN A 170 -7.75 -12.96 -3.39
CA GLN A 170 -8.64 -14.02 -2.95
C GLN A 170 -8.21 -14.53 -1.58
N GLN A 171 -9.08 -14.38 -0.56
CA GLN A 171 -8.83 -14.81 0.82
C GLN A 171 -9.60 -16.09 1.21
N GLN A 172 -10.67 -16.39 0.48
CA GLN A 172 -11.54 -17.56 0.72
C GLN A 172 -11.89 -18.22 -0.62
#